data_f1c4dc4805792eb527581b625167a3cf
#
_entry.id   f1c4dc4805792eb527581b625167a3cf
#
_cell.length_a   1.000
_cell.length_b   1.000
_cell.length_c   1.000
_cell.angle_alpha   90.00
_cell.angle_beta   90.00
_cell.angle_gamma   90.00
#
_symmetry.space_group_name_H-M   'P 1'
#
loop_
_entity.id
_entity.type
_entity.pdbx_description
1 polymer ?
#
loop_
_entity_poly.entity_id
_entity_poly.type
_entity_poly.pdbx_seq_one_letter_code
_entity_poly.pdbx_strand_id
1 'polypeptide(L)'
;MNTITIAISDERLHKLQQVAADLNVSIEELLLISLDNLVAQREASIPNTTKNAELDPEIVDKFYTLAKQWENEVAGMSSTAQMSQHPHYREIISMGTKILPLLLLELKKNPLYWLAALSAITGENPIKPEQRGRVKQMASAWIEWGRNQGYAIE
;
A
#
# COMPACT_ATOMS: atom_id res chain seq x y z
N MET A 1 0.60 -38.91 -8.94
CA MET A 1 1.74 -37.99 -8.78
C MET A 1 1.63 -36.88 -9.81
N ASN A 2 1.55 -35.67 -9.32
CA ASN A 2 1.46 -34.51 -10.23
C ASN A 2 2.82 -34.17 -10.80
N THR A 3 2.90 -34.06 -12.10
CA THR A 3 4.15 -33.72 -12.79
C THR A 3 4.07 -32.28 -13.31
N ILE A 4 5.07 -31.49 -12.98
CA ILE A 4 5.19 -30.12 -13.47
C ILE A 4 6.34 -30.08 -14.47
N THR A 5 6.05 -29.58 -15.67
CA THR A 5 7.09 -29.38 -16.68
C THR A 5 7.46 -27.90 -16.74
N ILE A 6 8.74 -27.60 -16.53
CA ILE A 6 9.25 -26.23 -16.51
C ILE A 6 10.32 -26.11 -17.59
N ALA A 7 10.23 -25.09 -18.42
CA ALA A 7 11.27 -24.78 -19.38
C ALA A 7 12.40 -24.03 -18.67
N ILE A 8 13.56 -24.67 -18.57
CA ILE A 8 14.75 -24.13 -17.91
C ILE A 8 15.89 -24.11 -18.92
N SER A 9 16.69 -23.04 -18.93
CA SER A 9 17.90 -22.99 -19.75
C SER A 9 18.92 -24.03 -19.27
N ASP A 10 19.72 -24.55 -20.20
CA ASP A 10 20.74 -25.57 -19.89
C ASP A 10 21.70 -25.10 -18.79
N GLU A 11 22.07 -23.84 -18.82
CA GLU A 11 22.95 -23.24 -17.81
C GLU A 11 22.35 -23.30 -16.42
N ARG A 12 21.07 -22.94 -16.29
CA ARG A 12 20.35 -22.98 -15.00
C ARG A 12 20.17 -24.42 -14.52
N LEU A 13 19.85 -25.32 -15.44
CA LEU A 13 19.71 -26.74 -15.11
C LEU A 13 21.02 -27.30 -14.56
N HIS A 14 22.13 -26.94 -15.19
CA HIS A 14 23.45 -27.37 -14.73
C HIS A 14 23.76 -26.87 -13.32
N LYS A 15 23.47 -25.61 -13.03
CA LYS A 15 23.64 -25.04 -11.69
C LYS A 15 22.77 -25.74 -10.66
N LEU A 16 21.52 -26.03 -11.02
CA LEU A 16 20.60 -26.75 -10.13
C LEU A 16 21.10 -28.16 -9.83
N GLN A 17 21.61 -28.87 -10.83
CA GLN A 17 22.19 -30.19 -10.64
C GLN A 17 23.38 -30.15 -9.71
N GLN A 18 24.22 -29.16 -9.84
CA GLN A 18 25.41 -28.99 -9.00
C GLN A 18 25.02 -28.71 -7.55
N VAL A 19 24.08 -27.79 -7.34
CA VAL A 19 23.60 -27.46 -5.98
C VAL A 19 22.89 -28.65 -5.36
N ALA A 20 22.11 -29.39 -6.12
CA ALA A 20 21.43 -30.58 -5.65
C ALA A 20 22.44 -31.64 -5.20
N ALA A 21 23.51 -31.81 -5.96
CA ALA A 21 24.61 -32.74 -5.59
C ALA A 21 25.32 -32.31 -4.30
N ASP A 22 25.59 -31.01 -4.16
CA ASP A 22 26.23 -30.46 -2.97
C ASP A 22 25.37 -30.63 -1.71
N LEU A 23 24.07 -30.54 -1.85
CA LEU A 23 23.10 -30.70 -0.75
C LEU A 23 22.68 -32.16 -0.56
N ASN A 24 23.11 -33.05 -1.46
CA ASN A 24 22.74 -34.46 -1.45
C ASN A 24 21.22 -34.68 -1.50
N VAL A 25 20.55 -33.88 -2.33
CA VAL A 25 19.10 -33.98 -2.56
C VAL A 25 18.85 -34.10 -4.07
N SER A 26 17.63 -34.50 -4.44
CA SER A 26 17.24 -34.53 -5.85
C SER A 26 16.95 -33.13 -6.38
N ILE A 27 17.02 -32.97 -7.69
CA ILE A 27 16.66 -31.70 -8.35
C ILE A 27 15.21 -31.34 -8.03
N GLU A 28 14.33 -32.33 -8.01
CA GLU A 28 12.91 -32.11 -7.71
C GLU A 28 12.73 -31.57 -6.29
N GLU A 29 13.43 -32.10 -5.31
CA GLU A 29 13.39 -31.58 -3.94
C GLU A 29 13.95 -30.17 -3.86
N LEU A 30 15.04 -29.90 -4.57
CA LEU A 30 15.64 -28.58 -4.63
C LEU A 30 14.65 -27.55 -5.19
N LEU A 31 13.94 -27.90 -6.25
CA LEU A 31 12.93 -27.01 -6.85
C LEU A 31 11.78 -26.76 -5.88
N LEU A 32 11.33 -27.76 -5.13
CA LEU A 32 10.27 -27.59 -4.15
C LEU A 32 10.72 -26.67 -3.00
N ILE A 33 11.93 -26.83 -2.52
CA ILE A 33 12.50 -25.96 -1.48
C ILE A 33 12.62 -24.53 -2.01
N SER A 34 13.07 -24.35 -3.25
CA SER A 34 13.19 -23.03 -3.87
C SER A 34 11.83 -22.35 -4.04
N LEU A 35 10.79 -23.09 -4.42
CA LEU A 35 9.45 -22.56 -4.54
C LEU A 35 8.90 -22.12 -3.19
N ASP A 36 9.08 -22.91 -2.14
CA ASP A 36 8.68 -22.56 -0.79
C ASP A 36 9.38 -21.30 -0.32
N ASN A 37 10.69 -21.19 -0.58
CA ASN A 37 11.46 -19.99 -0.24
C ASN A 37 11.00 -18.77 -1.01
N LEU A 38 10.66 -18.93 -2.29
CA LEU A 38 10.13 -17.82 -3.11
C LEU A 38 8.78 -17.33 -2.58
N VAL A 39 7.90 -18.24 -2.19
CA VAL A 39 6.61 -17.87 -1.59
C VAL A 39 6.83 -17.16 -0.27
N ALA A 40 7.70 -17.69 0.59
CA ALA A 40 8.02 -17.06 1.86
C ALA A 40 8.66 -15.68 1.68
N GLN A 41 9.58 -15.53 0.72
CA GLN A 41 10.20 -14.25 0.41
C GLN A 41 9.18 -13.25 -0.14
N ARG A 42 8.25 -13.72 -0.95
CA ARG A 42 7.22 -12.86 -1.50
C ARG A 42 6.31 -12.29 -0.42
N GLU A 43 6.01 -13.09 0.60
CA GLU A 43 5.21 -12.65 1.74
C GLU A 43 6.01 -11.78 2.70
N ALA A 44 7.30 -12.05 2.87
CA ALA A 44 8.13 -11.40 3.87
C ALA A 44 8.92 -10.20 3.33
N SER A 45 9.33 -10.21 2.07
CA SER A 45 10.28 -9.24 1.53
C SER A 45 9.66 -8.10 0.73
N ILE A 46 8.45 -8.27 0.22
CA ILE A 46 7.77 -7.20 -0.51
C ILE A 46 7.68 -5.91 0.32
N PRO A 47 7.39 -5.96 1.61
CA PRO A 47 7.30 -4.76 2.43
C PRO A 47 8.57 -3.93 2.50
N ASN A 48 9.71 -4.52 2.21
CA ASN A 48 10.99 -3.83 2.30
C ASN A 48 11.15 -2.72 1.26
N THR A 49 10.38 -2.77 0.19
CA THR A 49 10.50 -1.83 -0.91
C THR A 49 9.39 -0.78 -0.92
N THR A 50 8.22 -1.07 -0.36
CA THR A 50 7.10 -0.14 -0.33
C THR A 50 6.32 -0.27 0.98
N LYS A 51 5.84 0.86 1.50
CA LYS A 51 4.99 0.86 2.69
C LYS A 51 3.59 0.32 2.41
N ASN A 52 3.16 0.34 1.15
CA ASN A 52 1.85 -0.18 0.76
C ASN A 52 1.70 -1.68 1.00
N ALA A 53 2.80 -2.42 0.94
CA ALA A 53 2.79 -3.87 1.10
C ALA A 53 2.52 -4.30 2.54
N GLU A 54 2.60 -3.38 3.48
CA GLU A 54 2.34 -3.65 4.90
C GLU A 54 0.88 -3.44 5.30
N LEU A 55 0.01 -3.14 4.34
CA LEU A 55 -1.40 -2.91 4.63
C LEU A 55 -2.10 -4.17 5.11
N ASP A 56 -2.62 -4.12 6.32
CA ASP A 56 -3.43 -5.18 6.90
C ASP A 56 -4.82 -5.17 6.24
N PRO A 57 -5.32 -6.32 5.75
CA PRO A 57 -6.66 -6.39 5.18
C PRO A 57 -7.76 -5.89 6.11
N GLU A 58 -7.64 -6.11 7.41
CA GLU A 58 -8.61 -5.62 8.39
C GLU A 58 -8.63 -4.10 8.44
N ILE A 59 -7.46 -3.47 8.36
CA ILE A 59 -7.33 -2.01 8.34
C ILE A 59 -7.94 -1.45 7.06
N VAL A 60 -7.66 -2.07 5.92
CA VAL A 60 -8.21 -1.67 4.63
C VAL A 60 -9.74 -1.72 4.66
N ASP A 61 -10.29 -2.82 5.14
CA ASP A 61 -11.73 -3.02 5.22
C ASP A 61 -12.39 -2.01 6.16
N LYS A 62 -11.80 -1.79 7.33
CA LYS A 62 -12.28 -0.81 8.30
C LYS A 62 -12.26 0.59 7.71
N PHE A 63 -11.19 0.97 7.04
CA PHE A 63 -11.07 2.28 6.41
C PHE A 63 -12.18 2.51 5.39
N TYR A 64 -12.38 1.57 4.46
CA TYR A 64 -13.40 1.72 3.43
C TYR A 64 -14.81 1.71 4.00
N THR A 65 -15.07 0.93 5.04
CA THR A 65 -16.35 0.92 5.73
C THR A 65 -16.65 2.28 6.36
N LEU A 66 -15.69 2.82 7.10
CA LEU A 66 -15.82 4.14 7.72
C LEU A 66 -15.94 5.25 6.68
N ALA A 67 -15.15 5.17 5.62
CA ALA A 67 -15.17 6.17 4.55
C ALA A 67 -16.55 6.19 3.87
N LYS A 68 -17.11 5.03 3.59
CA LYS A 68 -18.42 4.92 2.95
C LYS A 68 -19.53 5.45 3.86
N GLN A 69 -19.50 5.11 5.14
CA GLN A 69 -20.45 5.62 6.11
C GLN A 69 -20.35 7.14 6.24
N TRP A 70 -19.13 7.63 6.33
CA TRP A 70 -18.86 9.06 6.41
C TRP A 70 -19.39 9.80 5.17
N GLU A 71 -19.08 9.30 3.97
CA GLU A 71 -19.55 9.91 2.72
C GLU A 71 -21.06 10.01 2.67
N ASN A 72 -21.76 8.97 3.10
CA ASN A 72 -23.23 8.96 3.12
C ASN A 72 -23.79 9.99 4.11
N GLU A 73 -23.15 10.13 5.27
CA GLU A 73 -23.64 11.05 6.31
C GLU A 73 -23.31 12.51 6.03
N VAL A 74 -22.22 12.77 5.31
CA VAL A 74 -21.82 14.15 4.98
C VAL A 74 -22.31 14.61 3.61
N ALA A 75 -23.02 13.78 2.89
CA ALA A 75 -23.46 14.07 1.52
C ALA A 75 -24.21 15.38 1.37
N GLY A 76 -24.94 15.83 2.41
CA GLY A 76 -25.66 17.10 2.40
C GLY A 76 -24.88 18.27 2.96
N MET A 77 -23.65 18.07 3.37
CA MET A 77 -22.83 19.13 3.96
C MET A 77 -22.08 19.90 2.87
N SER A 78 -22.03 21.20 2.99
CA SER A 78 -21.31 22.06 2.05
C SER A 78 -19.92 22.47 2.57
N SER A 79 -19.65 22.31 3.86
CA SER A 79 -18.40 22.72 4.49
C SER A 79 -17.48 21.52 4.71
N THR A 80 -16.30 21.55 4.08
CA THR A 80 -15.29 20.52 4.27
C THR A 80 -14.75 20.50 5.71
N ALA A 81 -14.76 21.66 6.38
CA ALA A 81 -14.36 21.73 7.78
C ALA A 81 -15.33 20.95 8.67
N GLN A 82 -16.63 21.05 8.42
CA GLN A 82 -17.63 20.28 9.17
C GLN A 82 -17.55 18.78 8.84
N MET A 83 -17.32 18.45 7.57
CA MET A 83 -17.13 17.06 7.15
C MET A 83 -15.98 16.40 7.89
N SER A 84 -14.87 17.11 8.06
CA SER A 84 -13.68 16.58 8.73
C SER A 84 -13.83 16.47 10.25
N GLN A 85 -14.83 17.09 10.84
CA GLN A 85 -15.15 16.98 12.26
C GLN A 85 -16.11 15.84 12.59
N HIS A 86 -16.64 15.17 11.56
CA HIS A 86 -17.56 14.06 11.74
C HIS A 86 -16.89 12.93 12.51
N PRO A 87 -17.62 12.23 13.43
CA PRO A 87 -17.05 11.14 14.22
C PRO A 87 -16.36 10.05 13.40
N HIS A 88 -16.94 9.63 12.27
CA HIS A 88 -16.33 8.62 11.40
C HIS A 88 -15.01 9.10 10.79
N TYR A 89 -14.93 10.38 10.44
CA TYR A 89 -13.70 10.97 9.92
C TYR A 89 -12.61 10.99 10.99
N ARG A 90 -12.96 11.36 12.20
CA ARG A 90 -12.05 11.34 13.34
C ARG A 90 -11.55 9.94 13.64
N GLU A 91 -12.42 8.96 13.51
CA GLU A 91 -12.04 7.56 13.69
C GLU A 91 -11.04 7.11 12.63
N ILE A 92 -11.24 7.53 11.37
CA ILE A 92 -10.27 7.29 10.29
C ILE A 92 -8.93 7.91 10.64
N ILE A 93 -8.91 9.16 11.11
CA ILE A 93 -7.68 9.84 11.53
C ILE A 93 -7.00 9.06 12.67
N SER A 94 -7.76 8.52 13.61
CA SER A 94 -7.22 7.77 14.74
C SER A 94 -6.53 6.47 14.33
N MET A 95 -6.80 5.96 13.14
CA MET A 95 -6.09 4.80 12.61
C MET A 95 -4.61 5.08 12.34
N GLY A 96 -4.24 6.35 12.20
CA GLY A 96 -2.84 6.78 12.13
C GLY A 96 -2.17 6.50 10.80
N THR A 97 -0.84 6.40 10.84
CA THR A 97 -0.03 6.28 9.63
C THR A 97 -0.27 5.00 8.83
N LYS A 98 -0.90 4.00 9.43
CA LYS A 98 -1.20 2.73 8.77
C LYS A 98 -2.08 2.90 7.54
N ILE A 99 -2.93 3.93 7.52
CA ILE A 99 -3.82 4.18 6.39
C ILE A 99 -3.31 5.22 5.40
N LEU A 100 -2.11 5.78 5.62
CA LEU A 100 -1.55 6.77 4.70
C LEU A 100 -1.49 6.29 3.24
N PRO A 101 -1.06 5.05 2.96
CA PRO A 101 -1.09 4.57 1.58
C PRO A 101 -2.48 4.60 0.96
N LEU A 102 -3.50 4.23 1.73
CA LEU A 102 -4.88 4.26 1.28
C LEU A 102 -5.38 5.68 1.04
N LEU A 103 -5.07 6.60 1.97
CA LEU A 103 -5.45 8.00 1.83
C LEU A 103 -4.83 8.63 0.60
N LEU A 104 -3.56 8.33 0.33
CA LEU A 104 -2.88 8.85 -0.85
C LEU A 104 -3.48 8.32 -2.15
N LEU A 105 -3.90 7.06 -2.17
CA LEU A 105 -4.59 6.48 -3.32
C LEU A 105 -5.98 7.10 -3.52
N GLU A 106 -6.73 7.25 -2.44
CA GLU A 106 -8.07 7.83 -2.48
C GLU A 106 -8.02 9.34 -2.78
N LEU A 107 -6.92 10.01 -2.43
CA LEU A 107 -6.73 11.42 -2.70
C LEU A 107 -6.84 11.74 -4.19
N LYS A 108 -6.40 10.84 -5.05
CA LYS A 108 -6.52 11.00 -6.49
C LYS A 108 -7.96 11.04 -6.96
N LYS A 109 -8.82 10.31 -6.27
CA LYS A 109 -10.25 10.21 -6.62
C LYS A 109 -11.06 11.36 -6.02
N ASN A 110 -10.83 11.66 -4.74
CA ASN A 110 -11.59 12.65 -3.97
C ASN A 110 -10.65 13.51 -3.13
N PRO A 111 -9.89 14.42 -3.76
CA PRO A 111 -8.87 15.19 -3.04
C PRO A 111 -9.44 16.03 -1.90
N LEU A 112 -10.62 16.63 -2.05
CA LEU A 112 -11.21 17.46 -1.00
C LEU A 112 -11.47 16.68 0.29
N TYR A 113 -11.77 15.41 0.18
CA TYR A 113 -12.16 14.60 1.35
C TYR A 113 -10.98 14.29 2.26
N TRP A 114 -9.79 14.08 1.72
CA TRP A 114 -8.70 13.47 2.45
C TRP A 114 -7.55 14.39 2.82
N LEU A 115 -7.56 15.64 2.30
CA LEU A 115 -6.51 16.61 2.60
C LEU A 115 -6.38 16.88 4.10
N ALA A 116 -7.49 17.06 4.78
CA ALA A 116 -7.49 17.32 6.21
C ALA A 116 -6.98 16.11 7.02
N ALA A 117 -7.36 14.90 6.59
CA ALA A 117 -6.91 13.68 7.25
C ALA A 117 -5.39 13.50 7.14
N LEU A 118 -4.83 13.74 5.97
CA LEU A 118 -3.39 13.64 5.76
C LEU A 118 -2.62 14.57 6.69
N SER A 119 -3.05 15.83 6.77
CA SER A 119 -2.41 16.81 7.64
C SER A 119 -2.57 16.44 9.13
N ALA A 120 -3.74 15.95 9.52
CA ALA A 120 -4.01 15.58 10.91
C ALA A 120 -3.18 14.37 11.35
N ILE A 121 -3.00 13.38 10.46
CA ILE A 121 -2.26 12.16 10.79
C ILE A 121 -0.76 12.41 10.82
N THR A 122 -0.24 13.13 9.83
CA THR A 122 1.22 13.32 9.68
C THR A 122 1.76 14.50 10.46
N GLY A 123 0.93 15.49 10.76
CA GLY A 123 1.38 16.75 11.33
C GLY A 123 2.17 17.61 10.36
N GLU A 124 2.25 17.22 9.10
CA GLU A 124 3.01 17.93 8.07
C GLU A 124 2.09 18.66 7.09
N ASN A 125 2.67 19.56 6.33
CA ASN A 125 1.94 20.31 5.32
C ASN A 125 2.86 20.60 4.13
N PRO A 126 2.89 19.69 3.12
CA PRO A 126 3.72 19.89 1.93
C PRO A 126 3.16 20.93 0.97
N ILE A 127 1.97 21.46 1.25
CA ILE A 127 1.29 22.41 0.38
C ILE A 127 1.95 23.80 0.50
N LYS A 128 2.35 24.34 -0.63
CA LYS A 128 2.94 25.70 -0.67
C LYS A 128 1.84 26.76 -0.62
N PRO A 129 2.15 27.98 -0.13
CA PRO A 129 1.14 29.05 -0.04
C PRO A 129 0.43 29.36 -1.37
N GLU A 130 1.15 29.31 -2.49
CA GLU A 130 0.58 29.54 -3.81
C GLU A 130 -0.33 28.42 -4.29
N GLN A 131 -0.28 27.25 -3.66
CA GLN A 131 -1.12 26.10 -4.00
C GLN A 131 -2.43 26.09 -3.21
N ARG A 132 -2.52 26.87 -2.15
CA ARG A 132 -3.71 26.92 -1.30
C ARG A 132 -4.96 27.30 -2.10
N GLY A 133 -6.04 26.56 -1.88
CA GLY A 133 -7.30 26.77 -2.60
C GLY A 133 -7.34 26.11 -3.97
N ARG A 134 -6.23 25.55 -4.42
CA ARG A 134 -6.16 24.82 -5.69
C ARG A 134 -6.09 23.34 -5.41
N VAL A 135 -7.24 22.71 -5.37
CA VAL A 135 -7.41 21.32 -4.89
C VAL A 135 -6.49 20.35 -5.61
N LYS A 136 -6.41 20.43 -6.93
CA LYS A 136 -5.53 19.53 -7.71
C LYS A 136 -4.07 19.70 -7.38
N GLN A 137 -3.63 20.93 -7.16
CA GLN A 137 -2.24 21.22 -6.80
C GLN A 137 -1.93 20.77 -5.37
N MET A 138 -2.87 20.94 -4.46
CA MET A 138 -2.74 20.45 -3.09
C MET A 138 -2.64 18.93 -3.06
N ALA A 139 -3.47 18.24 -3.84
CA ALA A 139 -3.41 16.79 -3.97
C ALA A 139 -2.06 16.34 -4.54
N SER A 140 -1.58 17.02 -5.58
CA SER A 140 -0.28 16.71 -6.18
C SER A 140 0.87 16.87 -5.19
N ALA A 141 0.83 17.90 -4.35
CA ALA A 141 1.84 18.13 -3.33
C ALA A 141 1.89 16.96 -2.33
N TRP A 142 0.74 16.47 -1.90
CA TRP A 142 0.67 15.32 -0.99
C TRP A 142 1.12 14.02 -1.65
N ILE A 143 0.78 13.82 -2.92
CA ILE A 143 1.21 12.64 -3.66
C ILE A 143 2.73 12.64 -3.82
N GLU A 144 3.31 13.78 -4.15
CA GLU A 144 4.76 13.93 -4.23
C GLU A 144 5.42 13.69 -2.86
N TRP A 145 4.84 14.23 -1.81
CA TRP A 145 5.28 13.96 -0.44
C TRP A 145 5.29 12.46 -0.15
N GLY A 146 4.20 11.77 -0.50
CA GLY A 146 4.08 10.33 -0.29
C GLY A 146 5.14 9.53 -1.03
N ARG A 147 5.42 9.89 -2.28
CA ARG A 147 6.48 9.26 -3.06
C ARG A 147 7.85 9.45 -2.41
N ASN A 148 8.11 10.63 -1.90
CA ASN A 148 9.37 10.93 -1.20
C ASN A 148 9.50 10.15 0.11
N GLN A 149 8.38 9.79 0.74
CA GLN A 149 8.36 8.95 1.94
C GLN A 149 8.48 7.46 1.64
N GLY A 150 8.45 7.07 0.38
CA GLY A 150 8.57 5.68 -0.03
C GLY A 150 7.25 4.95 -0.27
N TYR A 151 6.12 5.67 -0.32
CA TYR A 151 4.84 5.07 -0.66
C TYR A 151 4.75 4.84 -2.17
N ALA A 152 4.25 3.66 -2.56
CA ALA A 152 4.03 3.34 -3.97
C ALA A 152 2.71 3.96 -4.43
N ILE A 153 2.80 5.11 -5.08
CA ILE A 153 1.64 5.85 -5.59
C ILE A 153 1.82 6.01 -7.10
N GLU A 154 0.86 5.53 -7.85
CA GLU A 154 0.85 5.69 -9.31
C GLU A 154 -0.01 6.86 -9.77
#